data_17324ab38cfc60896775ae5ab61243c2
#
_entry.id   17324ab38cfc60896775ae5ab61243c2
#
_cell.length_a   1.000
_cell.length_b   1.000
_cell.length_c   1.000
_cell.angle_alpha   90.00
_cell.angle_beta   90.00
_cell.angle_gamma   90.00
#
_symmetry.space_group_name_H-M   'P 1'
#
loop_
_entity.id
_entity.type
_entity.pdbx_description
1 polymer ?
#
loop_
_entity_poly.entity_id
_entity_poly.type
_entity_poly.pdbx_seq_one_letter_code
_entity_poly.pdbx_strand_id
1 'polypeptide(L)'
;MIPYQEDANHNDPEEHVAWALRAMPSFAGSGFVTHPGFLRGWSKHLWEAGFRHRDWYENLADENGNIHVSQLPAQRIKMQRAVRGPRHHYNPATPWVPVDTPAPKLIKLPDIRQLTDEENAAILAQYRAAGMLPDNTPKPDMAAEVYE
;
A
#
# COMPACT_ATOMS: atom_id res chain seq x y z
N MET A 1 -22.99 -15.12 3.50
CA MET A 1 -22.56 -16.14 2.53
C MET A 1 -22.06 -15.41 1.29
N ILE A 2 -21.10 -15.94 0.53
CA ILE A 2 -20.72 -15.39 -0.78
C ILE A 2 -21.61 -16.09 -1.82
N PRO A 3 -22.30 -15.33 -2.70
CA PRO A 3 -23.16 -15.92 -3.74
C PRO A 3 -22.34 -16.71 -4.78
N TYR A 4 -22.97 -17.54 -5.56
CA TYR A 4 -22.41 -18.08 -6.80
C TYR A 4 -22.44 -17.01 -7.91
N GLN A 5 -21.77 -17.27 -9.02
CA GLN A 5 -21.67 -16.29 -10.12
C GLN A 5 -23.05 -15.86 -10.65
N GLU A 6 -23.94 -16.83 -10.85
CA GLU A 6 -25.30 -16.64 -11.36
C GLU A 6 -26.22 -15.85 -10.41
N ASP A 7 -25.90 -15.85 -9.11
CA ASP A 7 -26.69 -15.19 -8.07
C ASP A 7 -26.04 -13.86 -7.60
N ALA A 8 -24.85 -13.54 -8.11
CA ALA A 8 -24.09 -12.39 -7.68
C ALA A 8 -24.70 -11.08 -8.20
N ASN A 9 -24.84 -10.10 -7.32
CA ASN A 9 -25.23 -8.75 -7.73
C ASN A 9 -24.02 -8.01 -8.33
N HIS A 10 -23.94 -7.99 -9.67
CA HIS A 10 -22.86 -7.32 -10.38
C HIS A 10 -22.85 -5.78 -10.23
N ASN A 11 -23.87 -5.18 -9.62
CA ASN A 11 -23.91 -3.75 -9.30
C ASN A 11 -23.49 -3.45 -7.85
N ASP A 12 -23.34 -4.48 -7.01
CA ASP A 12 -22.85 -4.33 -5.64
C ASP A 12 -21.32 -4.49 -5.62
N PRO A 13 -20.57 -3.46 -5.21
CA PRO A 13 -19.11 -3.53 -5.10
C PRO A 13 -18.59 -4.70 -4.27
N GLU A 14 -19.30 -5.09 -3.22
CA GLU A 14 -18.89 -6.17 -2.34
C GLU A 14 -19.17 -7.56 -2.89
N GLU A 15 -20.11 -7.69 -3.81
CA GLU A 15 -20.48 -8.99 -4.41
C GLU A 15 -19.95 -9.18 -5.82
N HIS A 16 -19.65 -8.09 -6.52
CA HIS A 16 -19.34 -8.02 -7.94
C HIS A 16 -18.42 -9.14 -8.45
N VAL A 17 -17.32 -9.40 -7.78
CA VAL A 17 -16.36 -10.47 -8.09
C VAL A 17 -16.03 -11.37 -6.89
N ALA A 18 -16.74 -11.23 -5.77
CA ALA A 18 -16.46 -12.00 -4.55
C ALA A 18 -16.55 -13.53 -4.79
N TRP A 19 -17.44 -13.98 -5.67
CA TRP A 19 -17.59 -15.37 -6.08
C TRP A 19 -16.33 -15.89 -6.78
N ALA A 20 -15.68 -15.08 -7.62
CA ALA A 20 -14.48 -15.47 -8.36
C ALA A 20 -13.23 -15.54 -7.45
N LEU A 21 -13.25 -14.84 -6.31
CA LEU A 21 -12.19 -14.87 -5.31
C LEU A 21 -12.30 -16.08 -4.36
N ARG A 22 -13.41 -16.85 -4.43
CA ARG A 22 -13.58 -18.09 -3.65
C ARG A 22 -12.64 -19.16 -4.16
N ALA A 23 -12.01 -19.85 -3.20
CA ALA A 23 -11.16 -21.00 -3.50
C ALA A 23 -10.11 -20.73 -4.61
N MET A 24 -9.57 -19.50 -4.66
CA MET A 24 -8.51 -19.20 -5.61
C MET A 24 -7.35 -20.20 -5.48
N PRO A 25 -6.77 -20.64 -6.60
CA PRO A 25 -5.68 -21.61 -6.57
C PRO A 25 -4.47 -21.06 -5.83
N SER A 26 -3.87 -21.88 -4.98
CA SER A 26 -2.59 -21.61 -4.33
C SER A 26 -1.44 -22.22 -5.14
N PHE A 27 -0.20 -21.94 -4.74
CA PHE A 27 0.98 -22.60 -5.32
C PHE A 27 0.96 -24.13 -5.17
N ALA A 28 0.24 -24.66 -4.18
CA ALA A 28 0.09 -26.09 -3.96
C ALA A 28 -1.07 -26.71 -4.76
N GLY A 29 -1.76 -25.93 -5.60
CA GLY A 29 -2.90 -26.39 -6.40
C GLY A 29 -4.22 -26.56 -5.63
N SER A 30 -4.21 -26.40 -4.31
CA SER A 30 -5.45 -26.40 -3.49
C SER A 30 -5.99 -24.97 -3.35
N GLY A 31 -7.31 -24.84 -3.31
CA GLY A 31 -7.94 -23.54 -3.09
C GLY A 31 -7.76 -23.02 -1.67
N PHE A 32 -7.68 -21.70 -1.54
CA PHE A 32 -7.70 -21.05 -0.23
C PHE A 32 -9.10 -21.03 0.37
N VAL A 33 -9.19 -21.38 1.65
CA VAL A 33 -10.38 -21.09 2.46
C VAL A 33 -10.22 -19.71 3.06
N THR A 34 -10.98 -18.75 2.57
CA THR A 34 -10.91 -17.36 3.01
C THR A 34 -12.22 -16.92 3.64
N HIS A 35 -12.15 -16.18 4.74
CA HIS A 35 -13.34 -15.65 5.40
C HIS A 35 -14.14 -14.73 4.44
N PRO A 36 -15.48 -14.88 4.35
CA PRO A 36 -16.32 -14.10 3.43
C PRO A 36 -16.13 -12.58 3.50
N GLY A 37 -15.83 -12.04 4.68
CA GLY A 37 -15.57 -10.60 4.86
C GLY A 37 -14.36 -10.11 4.07
N PHE A 38 -13.29 -10.91 3.97
CA PHE A 38 -12.14 -10.55 3.14
C PHE A 38 -12.48 -10.58 1.66
N LEU A 39 -13.25 -11.58 1.22
CA LEU A 39 -13.67 -11.69 -0.19
C LEU A 39 -14.51 -10.48 -0.62
N ARG A 40 -15.44 -10.03 0.24
CA ARG A 40 -16.23 -8.82 0.02
C ARG A 40 -15.34 -7.55 -0.02
N GLY A 41 -14.42 -7.43 0.91
CA GLY A 41 -13.47 -6.32 0.95
C GLY A 41 -12.58 -6.27 -0.31
N TRP A 42 -12.09 -7.42 -0.79
CA TRP A 42 -11.29 -7.49 -2.01
C TRP A 42 -12.13 -7.21 -3.26
N SER A 43 -13.37 -7.67 -3.32
CA SER A 43 -14.31 -7.34 -4.40
C SER A 43 -14.53 -5.83 -4.50
N LYS A 44 -14.81 -5.18 -3.36
CA LYS A 44 -14.95 -3.73 -3.27
C LYS A 44 -13.67 -3.00 -3.69
N HIS A 45 -12.51 -3.48 -3.26
CA HIS A 45 -11.22 -2.91 -3.65
C HIS A 45 -11.00 -2.94 -5.17
N LEU A 46 -11.28 -4.08 -5.80
CA LEU A 46 -11.21 -4.21 -7.27
C LEU A 46 -12.21 -3.28 -7.97
N TRP A 47 -13.43 -3.16 -7.43
CA TRP A 47 -14.42 -2.21 -7.93
C TRP A 47 -13.92 -0.77 -7.89
N GLU A 48 -13.34 -0.33 -6.79
CA GLU A 48 -12.78 1.03 -6.62
C GLU A 48 -11.54 1.25 -7.49
N ALA A 49 -10.77 0.21 -7.77
CA ALA A 49 -9.65 0.24 -8.70
C ALA A 49 -10.08 0.29 -10.18
N GLY A 50 -11.38 0.18 -10.48
CA GLY A 50 -11.92 0.28 -11.83
C GLY A 50 -12.16 -1.06 -12.54
N PHE A 51 -11.95 -2.19 -11.87
CA PHE A 51 -12.19 -3.50 -12.46
C PHE A 51 -13.67 -3.84 -12.44
N ARG A 52 -14.17 -4.41 -13.55
CA ARG A 52 -15.54 -4.88 -13.68
C ARG A 52 -15.56 -6.25 -14.36
N HIS A 53 -16.55 -7.05 -13.98
CA HIS A 53 -16.83 -8.30 -14.67
C HIS A 53 -17.45 -8.04 -16.04
N ARG A 54 -17.29 -8.97 -16.99
CA ARG A 54 -17.81 -8.87 -18.35
C ARG A 54 -19.33 -8.59 -18.38
N ASP A 55 -20.11 -9.28 -17.57
CA ASP A 55 -21.57 -9.18 -17.54
C ASP A 55 -22.02 -7.76 -17.17
N TRP A 56 -21.22 -7.04 -16.37
CA TRP A 56 -21.47 -5.63 -16.06
C TRP A 56 -21.33 -4.75 -17.30
N TYR A 57 -20.34 -5.02 -18.15
CA TYR A 57 -20.15 -4.29 -19.41
C TYR A 57 -21.23 -4.62 -20.43
N GLU A 58 -21.69 -5.87 -20.51
CA GLU A 58 -22.76 -6.30 -21.42
C GLU A 58 -24.05 -5.50 -21.18
N ASN A 59 -24.32 -5.12 -19.93
CA ASN A 59 -25.47 -4.26 -19.59
C ASN A 59 -25.34 -2.80 -20.06
N LEU A 60 -24.16 -2.36 -20.45
CA LEU A 60 -23.89 -1.02 -20.97
C LEU A 60 -23.81 -0.95 -22.48
N ALA A 61 -23.71 -2.10 -23.13
CA ALA A 61 -23.56 -2.17 -24.58
C ALA A 61 -24.84 -1.72 -25.29
N ASP A 62 -24.68 -0.99 -26.39
CA ASP A 62 -25.75 -0.65 -27.32
C ASP A 62 -26.19 -1.87 -28.16
N GLU A 63 -27.17 -1.67 -29.04
CA GLU A 63 -27.69 -2.72 -29.93
C GLU A 63 -26.63 -3.32 -30.86
N ASN A 64 -25.53 -2.62 -31.09
CA ASN A 64 -24.39 -3.05 -31.91
C ASN A 64 -23.25 -3.67 -31.08
N GLY A 65 -23.41 -3.75 -29.76
CA GLY A 65 -22.39 -4.26 -28.84
C GLY A 65 -21.28 -3.26 -28.51
N ASN A 66 -21.48 -1.96 -28.77
CA ASN A 66 -20.51 -0.91 -28.46
C ASN A 66 -20.80 -0.27 -27.10
N ILE A 67 -19.75 0.13 -26.41
CA ILE A 67 -19.82 0.90 -25.16
C ILE A 67 -19.11 2.21 -25.37
N HIS A 68 -19.77 3.33 -25.02
CA HIS A 68 -19.13 4.63 -25.10
C HIS A 68 -18.11 4.79 -23.98
N VAL A 69 -16.96 5.42 -24.27
CA VAL A 69 -15.87 5.63 -23.30
C VAL A 69 -16.32 6.33 -22.03
N SER A 70 -17.30 7.25 -22.11
CA SER A 70 -17.82 7.95 -20.94
C SER A 70 -18.60 7.05 -19.95
N GLN A 71 -19.00 5.85 -20.38
CA GLN A 71 -19.71 4.88 -19.54
C GLN A 71 -18.74 3.93 -18.82
N LEU A 72 -17.46 3.95 -19.18
CA LEU A 72 -16.44 3.10 -18.52
C LEU A 72 -16.25 3.53 -17.06
N PRO A 73 -16.04 2.56 -16.15
CA PRO A 73 -15.89 2.87 -14.74
C PRO A 73 -14.63 3.69 -14.49
N ALA A 74 -14.78 4.79 -13.78
CA ALA A 74 -13.64 5.59 -13.33
C ALA A 74 -12.90 4.87 -12.20
N GLN A 75 -11.58 4.87 -12.26
CA GLN A 75 -10.74 4.45 -11.14
C GLN A 75 -10.90 5.46 -9.99
N ARG A 76 -11.25 4.99 -8.80
CA ARG A 76 -11.46 5.82 -7.60
C ARG A 76 -10.27 5.83 -6.66
N ILE A 77 -9.47 4.77 -6.68
CA ILE A 77 -8.29 4.62 -5.83
C ILE A 77 -7.06 4.33 -6.69
N LYS A 78 -5.91 4.74 -6.21
CA LYS A 78 -4.60 4.45 -6.80
C LYS A 78 -3.61 3.99 -5.75
N MET A 79 -2.66 3.15 -6.14
CA MET A 79 -1.53 2.84 -5.28
C MET A 79 -0.56 4.01 -5.29
N GLN A 80 -0.31 4.60 -4.13
CA GLN A 80 0.67 5.65 -3.98
C GLN A 80 2.06 5.03 -3.75
N ARG A 81 3.05 5.44 -4.53
CA ARG A 81 4.42 4.93 -4.37
C ARG A 81 4.96 5.29 -2.99
N ALA A 82 5.65 4.36 -2.36
CA ALA A 82 6.40 4.65 -1.16
C ALA A 82 7.48 5.69 -1.46
N VAL A 83 7.50 6.77 -0.68
CA VAL A 83 8.53 7.80 -0.73
C VAL A 83 9.56 7.65 0.38
N ARG A 84 9.26 6.75 1.34
CA ARG A 84 10.10 6.43 2.48
C ARG A 84 10.32 4.92 2.56
N GLY A 85 11.48 4.53 3.06
CA GLY A 85 11.85 3.12 3.20
C GLY A 85 12.27 2.45 1.88
N PRO A 86 12.63 1.17 1.94
CA PRO A 86 13.14 0.43 0.78
C PRO A 86 12.05 0.22 -0.27
N ARG A 87 12.45 0.22 -1.54
CA ARG A 87 11.55 -0.03 -2.68
C ARG A 87 11.36 -1.54 -2.88
N HIS A 88 10.49 -2.15 -2.12
CA HIS A 88 10.06 -3.53 -2.36
C HIS A 88 8.60 -3.72 -1.96
N HIS A 89 7.99 -4.82 -2.41
CA HIS A 89 6.54 -5.07 -2.27
C HIS A 89 6.07 -5.28 -0.82
N TYR A 90 6.96 -5.53 0.12
CA TYR A 90 6.65 -5.59 1.56
C TYR A 90 6.77 -4.24 2.27
N ASN A 91 7.07 -3.14 1.54
CA ASN A 91 7.14 -1.83 2.17
C ASN A 91 5.70 -1.34 2.53
N PRO A 92 5.32 -1.26 3.82
CA PRO A 92 3.99 -0.87 4.25
C PRO A 92 3.67 0.61 4.01
N ALA A 93 4.67 1.40 3.61
CA ALA A 93 4.48 2.82 3.29
C ALA A 93 3.86 3.06 1.89
N THR A 94 3.33 2.01 1.24
CA THR A 94 2.65 2.07 -0.05
C THR A 94 1.13 1.94 0.14
N PRO A 95 0.41 3.01 0.50
CA PRO A 95 -1.02 2.95 0.74
C PRO A 95 -1.82 3.03 -0.56
N TRP A 96 -3.03 2.48 -0.52
CA TRP A 96 -4.08 2.81 -1.48
C TRP A 96 -4.78 4.10 -1.04
N VAL A 97 -4.86 5.07 -1.94
CA VAL A 97 -5.42 6.40 -1.67
C VAL A 97 -6.41 6.79 -2.77
N PRO A 98 -7.34 7.75 -2.52
CA PRO A 98 -8.16 8.32 -3.59
C PRO A 98 -7.32 8.80 -4.77
N VAL A 99 -7.85 8.67 -5.98
CA VAL A 99 -7.11 8.95 -7.24
C VAL A 99 -6.64 10.40 -7.34
N ASP A 100 -7.38 11.33 -6.74
CA ASP A 100 -7.10 12.76 -6.69
C ASP A 100 -6.09 13.16 -5.61
N THR A 101 -5.68 12.23 -4.74
CA THR A 101 -4.69 12.51 -3.70
C THR A 101 -3.38 12.98 -4.35
N PRO A 102 -2.86 14.16 -3.94
CA PRO A 102 -1.62 14.68 -4.49
C PRO A 102 -0.43 13.76 -4.17
N ALA A 103 0.57 13.76 -5.04
CA ALA A 103 1.80 13.02 -4.79
C ALA A 103 2.46 13.54 -3.49
N PRO A 104 2.97 12.66 -2.63
CA PRO A 104 3.63 13.07 -1.42
C PRO A 104 4.88 13.89 -1.74
N LYS A 105 5.10 14.95 -0.99
CA LYS A 105 6.29 15.79 -1.14
C LYS A 105 7.52 14.99 -0.73
N LEU A 106 8.49 14.90 -1.62
CA LEU A 106 9.79 14.34 -1.29
C LEU A 106 10.50 15.25 -0.30
N ILE A 107 11.02 14.68 0.78
CA ILE A 107 11.91 15.40 1.69
C ILE A 107 13.24 15.58 0.95
N LYS A 108 13.63 16.83 0.74
CA LYS A 108 14.96 17.13 0.19
C LYS A 108 15.98 16.89 1.31
N LEU A 109 16.76 15.83 1.17
CA LEU A 109 17.87 15.60 2.10
C LEU A 109 19.00 16.58 1.79
N PRO A 110 19.61 17.19 2.82
CA PRO A 110 20.79 18.02 2.60
C PRO A 110 21.98 17.15 2.14
N ASP A 111 22.80 17.69 1.25
CA ASP A 111 24.10 17.07 0.96
C ASP A 111 25.07 17.45 2.07
N ILE A 112 25.44 16.51 2.91
CA ILE A 112 26.30 16.70 4.08
C ILE A 112 27.68 17.31 3.73
N ARG A 113 28.11 17.16 2.47
CA ARG A 113 29.37 17.74 1.97
C ARG A 113 29.28 19.23 1.68
N GLN A 114 28.05 19.76 1.57
CA GLN A 114 27.79 21.19 1.35
C GLN A 114 27.42 21.92 2.64
N LEU A 115 27.30 21.19 3.75
CA LEU A 115 27.01 21.73 5.06
C LEU A 115 28.31 22.16 5.78
N THR A 116 28.20 23.16 6.65
CA THR A 116 29.29 23.54 7.55
C THR A 116 29.51 22.49 8.65
N ASP A 117 30.63 22.55 9.34
CA ASP A 117 30.91 21.62 10.44
C ASP A 117 29.89 21.75 11.57
N GLU A 118 29.43 23.00 11.87
CA GLU A 118 28.38 23.24 12.86
C GLU A 118 27.02 22.64 12.46
N GLU A 119 26.63 22.74 11.18
CA GLU A 119 25.40 22.17 10.68
C GLU A 119 25.46 20.62 10.71
N ASN A 120 26.59 20.04 10.34
CA ASN A 120 26.82 18.60 10.44
C ASN A 120 26.81 18.14 11.90
N ALA A 121 27.43 18.90 12.83
CA ALA A 121 27.38 18.58 14.25
C ALA A 121 25.96 18.64 14.82
N ALA A 122 25.14 19.60 14.39
CA ALA A 122 23.74 19.68 14.77
C ALA A 122 22.92 18.48 14.30
N ILE A 123 23.14 18.02 13.07
CA ILE A 123 22.50 16.80 12.55
C ILE A 123 22.91 15.57 13.37
N LEU A 124 24.18 15.41 13.65
CA LEU A 124 24.69 14.29 14.47
C LEU A 124 24.12 14.32 15.88
N ALA A 125 23.98 15.52 16.48
CA ALA A 125 23.34 15.67 17.79
C ALA A 125 21.88 15.22 17.78
N GLN A 126 21.11 15.52 16.71
CA GLN A 126 19.74 15.06 16.56
C GLN A 126 19.67 13.53 16.46
N TYR A 127 20.56 12.89 15.71
CA TYR A 127 20.60 11.44 15.61
C TYR A 127 20.93 10.77 16.94
N ARG A 128 21.85 11.35 17.74
CA ARG A 128 22.17 10.85 19.08
C ARG A 128 20.99 11.01 20.03
N ALA A 129 20.36 12.19 20.06
CA ALA A 129 19.18 12.43 20.87
C ALA A 129 17.99 11.50 20.54
N ALA A 130 17.88 11.09 19.27
CA ALA A 130 16.90 10.12 18.82
C ALA A 130 17.30 8.66 19.09
N GLY A 131 18.45 8.39 19.68
CA GLY A 131 18.95 7.03 19.92
C GLY A 131 19.35 6.24 18.67
N MET A 132 19.55 6.95 17.54
CA MET A 132 19.90 6.31 16.25
C MET A 132 21.39 6.11 16.07
N LEU A 133 22.22 6.79 16.86
CA LEU A 133 23.68 6.61 16.91
C LEU A 133 24.08 6.13 18.29
N PRO A 134 25.09 5.24 18.37
CA PRO A 134 25.63 4.83 19.66
C PRO A 134 26.24 6.02 20.37
N ASP A 135 26.07 6.06 21.69
CA ASP A 135 26.74 7.04 22.54
C ASP A 135 28.20 6.61 22.68
N ASN A 136 29.08 7.26 21.92
CA ASN A 136 30.52 7.05 21.96
C ASN A 136 31.23 7.88 23.03
N THR A 137 30.50 8.40 24.04
CA THR A 137 31.14 9.00 25.19
C THR A 137 32.04 7.94 25.86
N PRO A 138 33.33 8.15 26.00
CA PRO A 138 34.19 7.24 26.74
C PRO A 138 33.59 7.03 28.12
N LYS A 139 33.18 5.80 28.46
CA LYS A 139 32.83 5.52 29.85
C LYS A 139 34.00 5.82 30.70
N PRO A 140 33.81 6.55 31.85
CA PRO A 140 34.91 6.78 32.79
C PRO A 140 35.51 5.40 33.11
N ASP A 141 36.84 5.34 33.05
CA ASP A 141 37.59 4.11 33.33
C ASP A 141 37.37 3.73 34.80
N MET A 142 36.41 2.86 35.05
CA MET A 142 36.11 2.36 36.41
C MET A 142 37.26 1.55 37.00
N ALA A 143 38.32 1.28 36.25
CA ALA A 143 39.51 0.56 36.73
C ALA A 143 40.46 1.44 37.58
N ALA A 144 40.28 2.79 37.55
CA ALA A 144 41.12 3.68 38.32
C ALA A 144 40.71 3.81 39.81
N GLU A 145 39.55 3.31 40.21
CA GLU A 145 39.05 3.45 41.60
C GLU A 145 39.39 2.30 42.54
N VAL A 146 40.14 1.28 42.10
CA VAL A 146 40.37 0.06 42.90
C VAL A 146 41.74 0.05 43.61
N TYR A 147 42.58 1.05 43.49
CA TYR A 147 43.91 1.13 44.14
C TYR A 147 44.12 2.44 44.92
N GLU A 148 43.33 2.65 45.96
CA GLU A 148 43.71 3.46 47.13
C GLU A 148 43.39 2.70 48.44
#